data_b091dcf24e30feac7812cfa17a41944f
#
_entry.id   b091dcf24e30feac7812cfa17a41944f
#
_cell.length_a   1.000
_cell.length_b   1.000
_cell.length_c   1.000
_cell.angle_alpha   90.00
_cell.angle_beta   90.00
_cell.angle_gamma   90.00
#
_symmetry.space_group_name_H-M   'P 1'
#
loop_
_entity.id
_entity.type
_entity.pdbx_description
1 polymer ?
#
loop_
_entity_poly.entity_id
_entity_poly.type
_entity_poly.pdbx_seq_one_letter_code
_entity_poly.pdbx_strand_id
1 'polypeptide(L)'
;SLADVLRQENGKISATITQTANTLRIIQISAGTRSPENLGLAIDIGTTSVSVQLVSLPEARIIITRTDYNQQIACGLDIISRIDYARQPKRLEELRNRVLQTVNELIKQAADEGKVSQADVCNCAISGNTTMIHLLLGLNPAYIRLDPYVPTLLENPQLTAAEIGLEIHPETLVHISPGVGSYVGGDITAGLLCTTMVTDSEEICFFIDIGTNGELVIGNSDFALACACSAGPAFEGGGIRHGMRAAAGAIEKVEIDPETGLATCETIDNTSPKGICGSGMISLLAGLLKSGWLDSAGKLNRERPSTAIIVEGRQASYRITKPGDKSESIEITEAEIENILRAKAAIFSACSLMLKQVDLDFKDLGCIYKIGRAH
;
A
#
# COMPACT_ATOMS: atom_id res chain seq x y z
N SER A 1 7.19 -6.63 40.37
CA SER A 1 6.83 -8.07 40.34
C SER A 1 5.31 -8.22 40.49
N LEU A 2 4.77 -9.39 40.12
CA LEU A 2 3.36 -9.71 40.34
C LEU A 2 2.95 -9.50 41.79
N ALA A 3 3.82 -9.89 42.76
CA ALA A 3 3.60 -9.72 44.19
C ALA A 3 3.42 -8.24 44.61
N ASP A 4 4.13 -7.32 43.97
CA ASP A 4 4.01 -5.89 44.26
C ASP A 4 2.69 -5.34 43.71
N VAL A 5 2.27 -5.77 42.52
CA VAL A 5 1.00 -5.41 41.91
C VAL A 5 -0.18 -5.88 42.79
N LEU A 6 -0.13 -7.13 43.26
CA LEU A 6 -1.16 -7.71 44.14
C LEU A 6 -1.28 -7.05 45.52
N ARG A 7 -0.22 -6.35 45.97
CA ARG A 7 -0.25 -5.62 47.25
C ARG A 7 -0.74 -4.20 47.16
N GLN A 8 -0.82 -3.68 45.96
CA GLN A 8 -1.37 -2.34 45.68
C GLN A 8 -2.91 -2.41 45.61
N GLU A 9 -3.59 -1.29 45.73
CA GLU A 9 -5.03 -1.11 45.54
C GLU A 9 -5.91 -2.16 46.25
N ASN A 10 -5.50 -2.62 47.44
CA ASN A 10 -6.21 -3.66 48.22
C ASN A 10 -6.42 -4.98 47.46
N GLY A 11 -5.48 -5.34 46.64
CA GLY A 11 -5.53 -6.61 45.87
C GLY A 11 -6.41 -6.55 44.60
N LYS A 12 -6.97 -5.38 44.27
CA LYS A 12 -7.68 -5.22 42.98
C LYS A 12 -6.68 -5.15 41.84
N ILE A 13 -6.95 -5.91 40.81
CA ILE A 13 -6.12 -5.97 39.57
C ILE A 13 -6.96 -5.84 38.32
N SER A 14 -6.34 -5.30 37.27
CA SER A 14 -6.83 -5.40 35.91
C SER A 14 -5.87 -6.29 35.11
N ALA A 15 -6.40 -7.26 34.39
CA ALA A 15 -5.62 -8.13 33.54
C ALA A 15 -6.02 -7.93 32.06
N THR A 16 -5.03 -7.72 31.19
CA THR A 16 -5.22 -7.76 29.74
C THR A 16 -5.01 -9.20 29.29
N ILE A 17 -6.03 -9.76 28.65
CA ILE A 17 -6.06 -11.17 28.25
C ILE A 17 -6.22 -11.21 26.74
N THR A 18 -5.41 -12.03 26.06
CA THR A 18 -5.62 -12.42 24.68
C THR A 18 -6.16 -13.84 24.61
N GLN A 19 -7.10 -14.05 23.69
CA GLN A 19 -7.69 -15.36 23.47
C GLN A 19 -7.25 -15.88 22.12
N THR A 20 -6.70 -17.08 22.10
CA THR A 20 -6.49 -17.87 20.88
C THR A 20 -7.56 -18.95 20.82
N ALA A 21 -7.64 -19.71 19.71
CA ALA A 21 -8.66 -20.77 19.56
C ALA A 21 -8.74 -21.72 20.77
N ASN A 22 -7.61 -22.02 21.40
CA ASN A 22 -7.50 -23.05 22.44
C ASN A 22 -6.92 -22.56 23.76
N THR A 23 -6.47 -21.30 23.89
CA THR A 23 -5.83 -20.82 25.11
C THR A 23 -6.22 -19.39 25.43
N LEU A 24 -6.30 -19.10 26.75
CA LEU A 24 -6.33 -17.75 27.29
C LEU A 24 -4.94 -17.42 27.81
N ARG A 25 -4.37 -16.33 27.35
CA ARG A 25 -3.05 -15.85 27.78
C ARG A 25 -3.17 -14.48 28.41
N ILE A 26 -2.64 -14.32 29.60
CA ILE A 26 -2.54 -13.01 30.25
C ILE A 26 -1.30 -12.32 29.69
N ILE A 27 -1.50 -11.17 29.04
CA ILE A 27 -0.41 -10.35 28.48
C ILE A 27 0.13 -9.44 29.58
N GLN A 28 -0.76 -8.76 30.33
CA GLN A 28 -0.38 -7.74 31.28
C GLN A 28 -1.28 -7.80 32.52
N ILE A 29 -0.68 -7.51 33.68
CA ILE A 29 -1.41 -7.32 34.95
C ILE A 29 -1.02 -5.98 35.53
N SER A 30 -2.01 -5.15 35.90
CA SER A 30 -1.82 -3.87 36.53
C SER A 30 -2.63 -3.76 37.82
N ALA A 31 -2.16 -2.96 38.78
CA ALA A 31 -2.89 -2.70 40.02
C ALA A 31 -4.11 -1.82 39.76
N GLY A 32 -5.17 -2.05 40.53
CA GLY A 32 -6.41 -1.28 40.51
C GLY A 32 -7.34 -1.63 39.35
N THR A 33 -8.47 -0.92 39.33
CA THR A 33 -9.43 -1.04 38.22
C THR A 33 -9.07 0.00 37.17
N ARG A 34 -8.40 -0.44 36.14
CA ARG A 34 -8.16 0.37 34.93
C ARG A 34 -9.22 0.04 33.90
N SER A 35 -9.77 1.06 33.22
CA SER A 35 -10.36 0.88 31.91
C SER A 35 -9.17 0.82 30.93
N PRO A 36 -8.81 -0.32 30.39
CA PRO A 36 -7.66 -0.39 29.49
C PRO A 36 -8.00 0.34 28.20
N GLU A 37 -7.09 1.14 27.72
CA GLU A 37 -7.19 1.74 26.38
C GLU A 37 -7.03 0.72 25.26
N ASN A 38 -6.97 -0.56 25.54
CA ASN A 38 -6.82 -1.67 24.58
C ASN A 38 -6.35 -1.19 23.20
N LEU A 39 -5.04 -0.90 23.11
CA LEU A 39 -4.45 -0.37 21.90
C LEU A 39 -4.00 -1.51 20.99
N GLY A 40 -4.22 -1.32 19.71
CA GLY A 40 -3.73 -2.19 18.65
C GLY A 40 -2.84 -1.45 17.68
N LEU A 41 -2.02 -2.21 16.95
CA LEU A 41 -1.28 -1.73 15.79
C LEU A 41 -1.76 -2.45 14.54
N ALA A 42 -1.94 -1.70 13.46
CA ALA A 42 -2.04 -2.21 12.11
C ALA A 42 -0.82 -1.74 11.32
N ILE A 43 -0.06 -2.67 10.78
CA ILE A 43 1.21 -2.42 10.09
C ILE A 43 1.11 -2.96 8.67
N ASP A 44 1.36 -2.10 7.68
CA ASP A 44 1.49 -2.49 6.29
C ASP A 44 2.94 -2.35 5.83
N ILE A 45 3.53 -3.46 5.41
CA ILE A 45 4.93 -3.51 4.97
C ILE A 45 4.97 -3.59 3.45
N GLY A 46 4.91 -2.43 2.82
CA GLY A 46 5.07 -2.32 1.37
C GLY A 46 6.53 -2.39 0.91
N THR A 47 6.73 -2.66 -0.36
CA THR A 47 8.07 -2.66 -0.99
C THR A 47 8.74 -1.30 -0.87
N THR A 48 7.99 -0.23 -1.02
CA THR A 48 8.54 1.13 -1.05
C THR A 48 8.33 1.89 0.24
N SER A 49 7.23 1.66 0.94
CA SER A 49 6.91 2.35 2.21
C SER A 49 6.33 1.38 3.21
N VAL A 50 6.51 1.71 4.48
CA VAL A 50 5.88 1.06 5.62
C VAL A 50 4.90 2.04 6.24
N SER A 51 3.70 1.56 6.59
CA SER A 51 2.70 2.33 7.30
C SER A 51 2.36 1.65 8.62
N VAL A 52 2.26 2.45 9.68
CA VAL A 52 1.88 2.00 11.02
C VAL A 52 0.70 2.84 11.49
N GLN A 53 -0.35 2.18 11.91
CA GLN A 53 -1.53 2.79 12.50
C GLN A 53 -1.68 2.35 13.94
N LEU A 54 -1.77 3.33 14.85
CA LEU A 54 -2.19 3.11 16.23
C LEU A 54 -3.72 3.16 16.28
N VAL A 55 -4.34 2.14 16.86
CA VAL A 55 -5.79 1.93 16.84
C VAL A 55 -6.32 1.78 18.27
N SER A 56 -7.42 2.46 18.58
CA SER A 56 -8.25 2.18 19.75
C SER A 56 -9.16 1.00 19.40
N LEU A 57 -8.92 -0.17 19.99
CA LEU A 57 -9.71 -1.37 19.70
C LEU A 57 -11.16 -1.25 20.21
N PRO A 58 -11.45 -0.68 21.40
CA PRO A 58 -12.82 -0.51 21.88
C PRO A 58 -13.65 0.44 21.02
N GLU A 59 -13.00 1.47 20.44
CA GLU A 59 -13.68 2.48 19.62
C GLU A 59 -13.65 2.15 18.13
N ALA A 60 -12.91 1.09 17.75
CA ALA A 60 -12.63 0.74 16.35
C ALA A 60 -12.16 1.95 15.53
N ARG A 61 -11.30 2.79 16.12
CA ARG A 61 -10.87 4.07 15.56
C ARG A 61 -9.35 4.15 15.43
N ILE A 62 -8.88 4.60 14.27
CA ILE A 62 -7.47 4.96 14.06
C ILE A 62 -7.18 6.24 14.86
N ILE A 63 -6.18 6.19 15.73
CA ILE A 63 -5.71 7.33 16.53
C ILE A 63 -4.68 8.11 15.75
N ILE A 64 -3.65 7.43 15.23
CA ILE A 64 -2.51 8.00 14.51
C ILE A 64 -2.15 7.09 13.34
N THR A 65 -1.74 7.70 12.24
CA THR A 65 -1.08 7.00 11.12
C THR A 65 0.29 7.60 10.90
N ARG A 66 1.31 6.75 10.77
CA ARG A 66 2.67 7.13 10.39
C ARG A 66 3.13 6.29 9.23
N THR A 67 3.77 6.94 8.27
CA THR A 67 4.27 6.27 7.06
C THR A 67 5.64 6.84 6.72
N ASP A 68 6.59 5.96 6.39
CA ASP A 68 7.91 6.33 5.92
C ASP A 68 8.41 5.34 4.85
N TYR A 69 9.51 5.69 4.22
CA TYR A 69 10.16 4.81 3.25
C TYR A 69 10.69 3.55 3.94
N ASN A 70 10.47 2.40 3.29
CA ASN A 70 11.08 1.15 3.72
C ASN A 70 12.61 1.23 3.51
N GLN A 71 13.39 1.25 4.59
CA GLN A 71 14.85 1.38 4.54
C GLN A 71 15.54 0.26 3.75
N GLN A 72 14.83 -0.82 3.43
CA GLN A 72 15.31 -1.87 2.52
C GLN A 72 15.56 -1.35 1.09
N ILE A 73 15.05 -0.17 0.71
CA ILE A 73 15.31 0.49 -0.58
C ILE A 73 16.82 0.63 -0.84
N ALA A 74 17.61 0.85 0.19
CA ALA A 74 19.07 0.92 0.07
C ALA A 74 19.72 -0.39 -0.41
N CYS A 75 19.03 -1.52 -0.27
CA CYS A 75 19.49 -2.85 -0.69
C CYS A 75 18.86 -3.34 -2.00
N GLY A 76 17.81 -2.66 -2.47
CA GLY A 76 17.11 -2.98 -3.72
C GLY A 76 15.82 -2.17 -3.85
N LEU A 77 15.59 -1.61 -5.04
CA LEU A 77 14.44 -0.73 -5.29
C LEU A 77 13.13 -1.52 -5.45
N ASP A 78 13.22 -2.77 -5.87
CA ASP A 78 12.09 -3.66 -6.15
C ASP A 78 12.23 -5.02 -5.46
N ILE A 79 11.19 -5.84 -5.56
CA ILE A 79 11.13 -7.18 -4.95
C ILE A 79 12.27 -8.07 -5.46
N ILE A 80 12.52 -8.09 -6.78
CA ILE A 80 13.49 -8.99 -7.41
C ILE A 80 14.91 -8.66 -6.96
N SER A 81 15.26 -7.37 -6.94
CA SER A 81 16.57 -6.92 -6.48
C SER A 81 16.81 -7.25 -5.00
N ARG A 82 15.79 -7.19 -4.14
CA ARG A 82 15.90 -7.60 -2.73
C ARG A 82 16.02 -9.10 -2.57
N ILE A 83 15.30 -9.90 -3.36
CA ILE A 83 15.47 -11.37 -3.37
C ILE A 83 16.90 -11.73 -3.77
N ASP A 84 17.46 -11.07 -4.77
CA ASP A 84 18.84 -11.29 -5.19
C ASP A 84 19.84 -10.86 -4.12
N TYR A 85 19.62 -9.74 -3.46
CA TYR A 85 20.44 -9.28 -2.36
C TYR A 85 20.42 -10.28 -1.18
N ALA A 86 19.25 -10.83 -0.85
CA ALA A 86 19.03 -11.76 0.25
C ALA A 86 19.68 -13.14 0.09
N ARG A 87 20.32 -13.45 -1.05
CA ARG A 87 20.97 -14.78 -1.27
C ARG A 87 22.04 -15.12 -0.26
N GLN A 88 22.67 -14.13 0.35
CA GLN A 88 23.68 -14.32 1.40
C GLN A 88 23.02 -14.15 2.78
N PRO A 89 23.24 -15.06 3.75
CA PRO A 89 22.63 -14.99 5.07
C PRO A 89 22.81 -13.64 5.78
N LYS A 90 24.02 -13.05 5.72
CA LYS A 90 24.31 -11.72 6.32
C LYS A 90 23.48 -10.60 5.68
N ARG A 91 23.21 -10.67 4.37
CA ARG A 91 22.41 -9.69 3.64
C ARG A 91 20.91 -9.87 3.89
N LEU A 92 20.48 -11.10 4.09
CA LEU A 92 19.11 -11.38 4.53
C LEU A 92 18.86 -10.78 5.92
N GLU A 93 19.80 -10.98 6.85
CA GLU A 93 19.74 -10.40 8.19
C GLU A 93 19.77 -8.86 8.13
N GLU A 94 20.58 -8.26 7.25
CA GLU A 94 20.57 -6.81 7.03
C GLU A 94 19.21 -6.31 6.57
N LEU A 95 18.58 -6.96 5.59
CA LEU A 95 17.24 -6.60 5.12
C LEU A 95 16.21 -6.71 6.24
N ARG A 96 16.25 -7.78 7.05
CA ARG A 96 15.40 -7.95 8.21
C ARG A 96 15.57 -6.80 9.20
N ASN A 97 16.80 -6.48 9.56
CA ASN A 97 17.09 -5.41 10.52
C ASN A 97 16.62 -4.03 10.01
N ARG A 98 16.77 -3.74 8.71
CA ARG A 98 16.31 -2.48 8.10
C ARG A 98 14.78 -2.33 8.16
N VAL A 99 14.02 -3.37 7.87
CA VAL A 99 12.55 -3.28 7.96
C VAL A 99 12.10 -3.19 9.41
N LEU A 100 12.71 -3.93 10.33
CA LEU A 100 12.42 -3.82 11.77
C LEU A 100 12.74 -2.43 12.32
N GLN A 101 13.86 -1.84 11.91
CA GLN A 101 14.20 -0.47 12.27
C GLN A 101 13.12 0.51 11.80
N THR A 102 12.72 0.42 10.52
CA THR A 102 11.63 1.29 9.99
C THR A 102 10.34 1.13 10.79
N VAL A 103 9.92 -0.11 11.04
CA VAL A 103 8.70 -0.40 11.78
C VAL A 103 8.77 0.16 13.20
N ASN A 104 9.87 -0.11 13.93
CA ASN A 104 10.02 0.31 15.33
C ASN A 104 10.12 1.83 15.46
N GLU A 105 10.79 2.53 14.53
CA GLU A 105 10.81 3.99 14.48
C GLU A 105 9.40 4.57 14.28
N LEU A 106 8.58 3.98 13.40
CA LEU A 106 7.21 4.40 13.16
C LEU A 106 6.29 4.10 14.35
N ILE A 107 6.45 2.94 15.00
CA ILE A 107 5.74 2.59 16.23
C ILE A 107 6.03 3.62 17.31
N LYS A 108 7.30 3.97 17.52
CA LYS A 108 7.71 4.98 18.49
C LYS A 108 7.08 6.34 18.19
N GLN A 109 7.16 6.80 16.94
CA GLN A 109 6.56 8.07 16.52
C GLN A 109 5.04 8.09 16.76
N ALA A 110 4.34 7.00 16.44
CA ALA A 110 2.91 6.89 16.65
C ALA A 110 2.54 6.89 18.15
N ALA A 111 3.32 6.20 18.98
CA ALA A 111 3.12 6.16 20.43
C ALA A 111 3.40 7.53 21.09
N ASP A 112 4.51 8.18 20.72
CA ASP A 112 4.89 9.49 21.24
C ASP A 112 3.82 10.56 20.93
N GLU A 113 3.32 10.58 19.70
CA GLU A 113 2.27 11.52 19.29
C GLU A 113 0.91 11.18 19.89
N GLY A 114 0.56 9.89 19.93
CA GLY A 114 -0.64 9.40 20.61
C GLY A 114 -0.59 9.55 22.12
N LYS A 115 0.57 9.93 22.69
CA LYS A 115 0.82 10.06 24.13
C LYS A 115 0.50 8.78 24.91
N VAL A 116 0.82 7.64 24.31
CA VAL A 116 0.60 6.31 24.88
C VAL A 116 1.92 5.57 25.05
N SER A 117 1.95 4.57 25.91
CA SER A 117 3.13 3.70 26.04
C SER A 117 3.09 2.59 25.00
N GLN A 118 4.21 2.32 24.34
CA GLN A 118 4.36 1.14 23.49
C GLN A 118 4.04 -0.17 24.23
N ALA A 119 4.26 -0.19 25.57
CA ALA A 119 3.93 -1.33 26.41
C ALA A 119 2.41 -1.54 26.63
N ASP A 120 1.57 -0.56 26.26
CA ASP A 120 0.10 -0.68 26.36
C ASP A 120 -0.52 -1.26 25.08
N VAL A 121 0.29 -1.50 24.05
CA VAL A 121 -0.15 -2.18 22.82
C VAL A 121 -0.33 -3.66 23.10
N CYS A 122 -1.56 -4.14 23.02
CA CYS A 122 -1.94 -5.52 23.38
C CYS A 122 -2.32 -6.39 22.17
N ASN A 123 -2.37 -5.84 20.97
CA ASN A 123 -2.65 -6.56 19.74
C ASN A 123 -1.88 -5.93 18.56
N CYS A 124 -1.47 -6.75 17.61
CA CYS A 124 -0.76 -6.28 16.42
C CYS A 124 -1.16 -7.12 15.21
N ALA A 125 -1.52 -6.45 14.12
CA ALA A 125 -1.75 -7.06 12.83
C ALA A 125 -0.72 -6.53 11.83
N ILE A 126 -0.10 -7.42 11.05
CA ILE A 126 0.87 -7.08 10.00
C ILE A 126 0.36 -7.60 8.66
N SER A 127 0.33 -6.75 7.67
CA SER A 127 0.14 -7.10 6.27
C SER A 127 1.37 -6.76 5.42
N GLY A 128 1.44 -7.34 4.25
CA GLY A 128 2.47 -7.06 3.27
C GLY A 128 2.56 -8.16 2.23
N ASN A 129 3.22 -7.87 1.11
CA ASN A 129 3.41 -8.88 0.09
C ASN A 129 4.30 -10.03 0.59
N THR A 130 4.21 -11.18 -0.08
CA THR A 130 4.88 -12.42 0.34
C THR A 130 6.38 -12.22 0.58
N THR A 131 7.07 -11.46 -0.26
CA THR A 131 8.51 -11.21 -0.11
C THR A 131 8.80 -10.37 1.13
N MET A 132 8.03 -9.31 1.38
CA MET A 132 8.26 -8.44 2.54
C MET A 132 8.05 -9.20 3.86
N ILE A 133 7.06 -10.07 3.92
CA ILE A 133 6.85 -10.93 5.09
C ILE A 133 8.01 -11.93 5.27
N HIS A 134 8.51 -12.54 4.20
CA HIS A 134 9.70 -13.42 4.29
C HIS A 134 10.92 -12.66 4.82
N LEU A 135 11.17 -11.44 4.33
CA LEU A 135 12.28 -10.61 4.80
C LEU A 135 12.13 -10.18 6.25
N LEU A 136 10.90 -9.85 6.69
CA LEU A 136 10.60 -9.53 8.10
C LEU A 136 10.92 -10.71 9.02
N LEU A 137 10.52 -11.91 8.60
CA LEU A 137 10.71 -13.13 9.38
C LEU A 137 12.13 -13.73 9.22
N GLY A 138 12.97 -13.16 8.37
CA GLY A 138 14.31 -13.68 8.09
C GLY A 138 14.31 -15.01 7.31
N LEU A 139 13.24 -15.27 6.55
CA LEU A 139 13.10 -16.45 5.70
C LEU A 139 13.70 -16.20 4.32
N ASN A 140 14.35 -17.23 3.75
CA ASN A 140 14.94 -17.12 2.44
C ASN A 140 13.88 -16.93 1.34
N PRO A 141 13.85 -15.80 0.63
CA PRO A 141 12.83 -15.51 -0.37
C PRO A 141 13.15 -16.06 -1.78
N ALA A 142 14.23 -16.78 -1.96
CA ALA A 142 14.74 -17.17 -3.29
C ALA A 142 13.71 -17.93 -4.14
N TYR A 143 12.93 -18.80 -3.53
CA TYR A 143 11.95 -19.63 -4.23
C TYR A 143 10.65 -18.89 -4.61
N ILE A 144 10.44 -17.67 -4.11
CA ILE A 144 9.32 -16.82 -4.54
C ILE A 144 9.41 -16.49 -6.04
N ARG A 145 10.64 -16.36 -6.56
CA ARG A 145 10.88 -15.99 -7.98
C ARG A 145 11.39 -17.13 -8.88
N LEU A 146 11.64 -18.30 -8.30
CA LEU A 146 12.14 -19.46 -9.03
C LEU A 146 11.02 -20.46 -9.27
N ASP A 147 10.91 -20.96 -10.51
CA ASP A 147 9.96 -22.02 -10.83
C ASP A 147 10.15 -23.23 -9.89
N PRO A 148 9.12 -23.77 -9.28
CA PRO A 148 7.67 -23.59 -9.46
C PRO A 148 7.02 -22.46 -8.60
N TYR A 149 7.77 -21.46 -8.17
CA TYR A 149 7.28 -20.28 -7.44
C TYR A 149 6.61 -20.64 -6.10
N VAL A 150 7.22 -21.49 -5.31
CA VAL A 150 6.71 -21.93 -4.01
C VAL A 150 7.40 -21.16 -2.89
N PRO A 151 6.70 -20.23 -2.20
CA PRO A 151 7.27 -19.54 -1.05
C PRO A 151 7.46 -20.50 0.13
N THR A 152 8.38 -20.14 1.03
CA THR A 152 8.65 -20.96 2.23
C THR A 152 7.44 -21.00 3.15
N LEU A 153 6.65 -19.94 3.19
CA LEU A 153 5.54 -19.77 4.11
C LEU A 153 4.41 -18.97 3.43
N LEU A 154 3.18 -19.41 3.56
CA LEU A 154 1.95 -18.70 3.17
C LEU A 154 1.04 -18.47 4.36
N GLU A 155 0.88 -19.50 5.21
CA GLU A 155 0.21 -19.38 6.49
C GLU A 155 1.23 -19.06 7.57
N ASN A 156 1.04 -17.94 8.25
CA ASN A 156 2.01 -17.44 9.20
C ASN A 156 1.77 -18.04 10.57
N PRO A 157 2.84 -18.48 11.28
CA PRO A 157 2.72 -18.94 12.65
C PRO A 157 2.30 -17.78 13.56
N GLN A 158 1.64 -18.11 14.66
CA GLN A 158 1.34 -17.14 15.69
C GLN A 158 2.63 -16.82 16.46
N LEU A 159 3.10 -15.60 16.33
CA LEU A 159 4.34 -15.11 16.94
C LEU A 159 4.03 -13.99 17.94
N THR A 160 4.92 -13.83 18.90
CA THR A 160 4.91 -12.68 19.81
C THR A 160 5.73 -11.53 19.25
N ALA A 161 5.49 -10.33 19.75
CA ALA A 161 6.27 -9.15 19.41
C ALA A 161 7.77 -9.35 19.67
N ALA A 162 8.13 -10.01 20.78
CA ALA A 162 9.51 -10.34 21.12
C ALA A 162 10.18 -11.27 20.09
N GLU A 163 9.47 -12.28 19.60
CA GLU A 163 9.99 -13.23 18.60
C GLU A 163 10.26 -12.57 17.25
N ILE A 164 9.43 -11.59 16.86
CA ILE A 164 9.62 -10.81 15.62
C ILE A 164 10.70 -9.75 15.82
N GLY A 165 10.77 -9.12 16.99
CA GLY A 165 11.67 -8.01 17.32
C GLY A 165 10.96 -6.65 17.26
N LEU A 166 9.65 -6.61 17.54
CA LEU A 166 8.89 -5.37 17.66
C LEU A 166 9.06 -4.77 19.05
N GLU A 167 9.24 -3.46 19.12
CA GLU A 167 9.43 -2.69 20.34
C GLU A 167 8.09 -2.26 20.96
N ILE A 168 7.22 -3.25 21.26
CA ILE A 168 5.96 -3.11 21.98
C ILE A 168 5.96 -4.08 23.18
N HIS A 169 4.80 -4.28 23.84
CA HIS A 169 4.75 -5.28 24.89
C HIS A 169 5.21 -6.66 24.38
N PRO A 170 6.22 -7.30 24.98
CA PRO A 170 6.89 -8.48 24.40
C PRO A 170 5.97 -9.68 24.17
N GLU A 171 4.95 -9.84 25.02
CA GLU A 171 3.98 -10.93 24.95
C GLU A 171 2.79 -10.64 24.00
N THR A 172 2.75 -9.47 23.36
CA THR A 172 1.71 -9.14 22.39
C THR A 172 1.74 -10.12 21.23
N LEU A 173 0.59 -10.71 20.95
CA LEU A 173 0.45 -11.57 19.78
C LEU A 173 0.40 -10.75 18.50
N VAL A 174 1.14 -11.22 17.51
CA VAL A 174 1.21 -10.60 16.20
C VAL A 174 0.53 -11.51 15.18
N HIS A 175 -0.52 -10.98 14.57
CA HIS A 175 -1.25 -11.63 13.50
C HIS A 175 -0.69 -11.17 12.17
N ILE A 176 -0.06 -12.04 11.42
CA ILE A 176 0.44 -11.76 10.08
C ILE A 176 -0.57 -12.30 9.08
N SER A 177 -1.10 -11.45 8.21
CA SER A 177 -2.06 -11.84 7.19
C SER A 177 -1.49 -12.94 6.28
N PRO A 178 -2.26 -14.01 5.99
CA PRO A 178 -1.78 -15.10 5.15
C PRO A 178 -1.61 -14.66 3.69
N GLY A 179 -0.62 -15.19 3.01
CA GLY A 179 -0.45 -15.02 1.57
C GLY A 179 -1.26 -16.05 0.77
N VAL A 180 -1.49 -15.77 -0.51
CA VAL A 180 -2.13 -16.69 -1.46
C VAL A 180 -1.06 -17.40 -2.31
N GLY A 181 0.01 -16.70 -2.64
CA GLY A 181 1.08 -17.22 -3.49
C GLY A 181 2.31 -16.31 -3.49
N SER A 182 3.23 -16.59 -4.37
CA SER A 182 4.51 -15.85 -4.47
C SER A 182 4.33 -14.36 -4.70
N TYR A 183 3.34 -13.97 -5.48
CA TYR A 183 3.11 -12.58 -5.91
C TYR A 183 1.78 -12.00 -5.40
N VAL A 184 1.01 -12.74 -4.62
CA VAL A 184 -0.22 -12.27 -3.98
C VAL A 184 -0.09 -12.55 -2.49
N GLY A 185 0.17 -11.52 -1.73
CA GLY A 185 0.53 -11.59 -0.33
C GLY A 185 -0.61 -11.27 0.63
N GLY A 186 -0.23 -11.10 1.90
CA GLY A 186 -1.13 -10.76 2.98
C GLY A 186 -1.75 -9.36 2.89
N ASP A 187 -1.16 -8.45 2.12
CA ASP A 187 -1.73 -7.15 1.76
C ASP A 187 -3.06 -7.31 1.01
N ILE A 188 -3.11 -8.22 0.05
CA ILE A 188 -4.32 -8.50 -0.72
C ILE A 188 -5.38 -9.21 0.13
N THR A 189 -5.02 -10.23 0.91
CA THR A 189 -5.97 -10.92 1.77
C THR A 189 -6.53 -10.01 2.87
N ALA A 190 -5.71 -9.13 3.45
CA ALA A 190 -6.16 -8.10 4.38
C ALA A 190 -7.08 -7.08 3.70
N GLY A 191 -6.75 -6.66 2.48
CA GLY A 191 -7.58 -5.75 1.69
C GLY A 191 -8.96 -6.33 1.37
N LEU A 192 -9.04 -7.61 1.03
CA LEU A 192 -10.31 -8.30 0.78
C LEU A 192 -11.24 -8.30 2.00
N LEU A 193 -10.70 -8.35 3.22
CA LEU A 193 -11.50 -8.25 4.46
C LEU A 193 -12.18 -6.89 4.62
N CYS A 194 -11.72 -5.85 3.92
CA CYS A 194 -12.36 -4.54 3.91
C CYS A 194 -13.49 -4.43 2.88
N THR A 195 -13.81 -5.52 2.20
CA THR A 195 -14.86 -5.60 1.17
C THR A 195 -15.90 -6.64 1.55
N THR A 196 -17.06 -6.60 0.89
CA THR A 196 -18.07 -7.65 0.98
C THR A 196 -17.88 -8.77 -0.04
N MET A 197 -16.86 -8.64 -0.91
CA MET A 197 -16.65 -9.51 -2.06
C MET A 197 -16.60 -11.00 -1.71
N VAL A 198 -15.85 -11.37 -0.68
CA VAL A 198 -15.62 -12.78 -0.31
C VAL A 198 -16.47 -13.26 0.86
N THR A 199 -17.34 -12.41 1.41
CA THR A 199 -18.17 -12.75 2.58
C THR A 199 -19.65 -12.82 2.24
N ASP A 200 -20.20 -11.82 1.54
CA ASP A 200 -21.65 -11.63 1.40
C ASP A 200 -22.09 -11.27 -0.03
N SER A 201 -21.18 -11.19 -1.01
CA SER A 201 -21.53 -10.80 -2.37
C SER A 201 -21.88 -12.00 -3.23
N GLU A 202 -23.07 -12.01 -3.83
CA GLU A 202 -23.43 -12.91 -4.94
C GLU A 202 -22.94 -12.34 -6.29
N GLU A 203 -22.72 -11.01 -6.36
CA GLU A 203 -22.24 -10.33 -7.56
C GLU A 203 -20.77 -10.61 -7.79
N ILE A 204 -20.39 -10.76 -9.06
CA ILE A 204 -18.97 -10.87 -9.44
C ILE A 204 -18.31 -9.50 -9.30
N CYS A 205 -17.28 -9.46 -8.49
CA CYS A 205 -16.53 -8.24 -8.22
C CYS A 205 -15.07 -8.37 -8.65
N PHE A 206 -14.47 -7.24 -8.99
CA PHE A 206 -13.01 -7.11 -9.05
C PHE A 206 -12.50 -6.38 -7.81
N PHE A 207 -11.40 -6.88 -7.27
CA PHE A 207 -10.55 -6.17 -6.34
C PHE A 207 -9.22 -5.88 -7.03
N ILE A 208 -8.79 -4.63 -7.05
CA ILE A 208 -7.61 -4.16 -7.78
C ILE A 208 -6.74 -3.36 -6.83
N ASP A 209 -5.53 -3.81 -6.58
CA ASP A 209 -4.47 -3.02 -5.96
C ASP A 209 -3.53 -2.48 -7.04
N ILE A 210 -3.35 -1.15 -7.06
CA ILE A 210 -2.50 -0.47 -8.03
C ILE A 210 -1.28 0.11 -7.33
N GLY A 211 -0.19 -0.63 -7.36
CA GLY A 211 1.13 -0.22 -6.89
C GLY A 211 2.18 -0.32 -8.00
N THR A 212 3.40 -0.70 -7.64
CA THR A 212 4.48 -1.04 -8.58
C THR A 212 4.11 -2.27 -9.42
N ASN A 213 3.41 -3.23 -8.80
CA ASN A 213 2.69 -4.30 -9.49
C ASN A 213 1.19 -3.97 -9.46
N GLY A 214 0.42 -4.71 -10.24
CA GLY A 214 -1.03 -4.73 -10.13
C GLY A 214 -1.45 -6.09 -9.61
N GLU A 215 -1.96 -6.14 -8.40
CA GLU A 215 -2.57 -7.33 -7.84
C GLU A 215 -4.08 -7.28 -8.07
N LEU A 216 -4.62 -8.37 -8.58
CA LEU A 216 -6.01 -8.47 -9.02
C LEU A 216 -6.67 -9.67 -8.39
N VAL A 217 -7.91 -9.50 -7.93
CA VAL A 217 -8.78 -10.61 -7.52
C VAL A 217 -10.13 -10.45 -8.21
N ILE A 218 -10.63 -11.53 -8.81
CA ILE A 218 -11.99 -11.61 -9.34
C ILE A 218 -12.75 -12.71 -8.60
N GLY A 219 -14.00 -12.49 -8.30
CA GLY A 219 -14.87 -13.49 -7.67
C GLY A 219 -16.01 -12.90 -6.90
N ASN A 220 -16.55 -13.71 -6.00
CA ASN A 220 -17.65 -13.42 -5.10
C ASN A 220 -17.51 -14.28 -3.82
N SER A 221 -18.61 -14.49 -3.07
CA SER A 221 -18.61 -15.36 -1.89
C SER A 221 -18.31 -16.84 -2.21
N ASP A 222 -18.52 -17.30 -3.45
CA ASP A 222 -18.37 -18.71 -3.82
C ASP A 222 -16.95 -19.04 -4.28
N PHE A 223 -16.26 -18.09 -4.93
CA PHE A 223 -14.90 -18.29 -5.42
C PHE A 223 -14.11 -16.99 -5.47
N ALA A 224 -12.81 -17.10 -5.40
CA ALA A 224 -11.88 -16.01 -5.66
C ALA A 224 -10.69 -16.51 -6.47
N LEU A 225 -10.40 -15.84 -7.58
CA LEU A 225 -9.23 -16.05 -8.42
C LEU A 225 -8.33 -14.84 -8.33
N ALA A 226 -7.05 -15.04 -7.98
CA ALA A 226 -6.09 -13.96 -7.82
C ALA A 226 -4.95 -14.07 -8.83
N CYS A 227 -4.45 -12.92 -9.29
CA CYS A 227 -3.22 -12.85 -10.06
C CYS A 227 -2.45 -11.56 -9.74
N ALA A 228 -1.17 -11.53 -10.11
CA ALA A 228 -0.37 -10.32 -10.12
C ALA A 228 0.11 -10.03 -11.55
N CYS A 229 0.14 -8.75 -11.92
CA CYS A 229 0.69 -8.29 -13.19
C CYS A 229 1.76 -7.23 -12.95
N SER A 230 2.76 -7.18 -13.84
CA SER A 230 3.79 -6.15 -13.79
C SER A 230 3.29 -4.89 -14.49
N ALA A 231 2.74 -3.96 -13.73
CA ALA A 231 2.26 -2.66 -14.23
C ALA A 231 3.41 -1.65 -14.40
N GLY A 232 4.47 -1.79 -13.62
CA GLY A 232 5.54 -0.82 -13.51
C GLY A 232 5.19 0.37 -12.60
N PRO A 233 6.17 1.19 -12.19
CA PRO A 233 6.00 2.20 -11.15
C PRO A 233 5.39 3.52 -11.64
N ALA A 234 4.80 3.57 -12.84
CA ALA A 234 4.31 4.82 -13.44
C ALA A 234 3.28 5.53 -12.55
N PHE A 235 2.32 4.81 -11.98
CA PHE A 235 1.31 5.39 -11.08
C PHE A 235 1.86 5.79 -9.71
N GLU A 236 3.06 5.34 -9.35
CA GLU A 236 3.80 5.81 -8.17
C GLU A 236 4.74 7.00 -8.48
N GLY A 237 4.71 7.51 -9.71
CA GLY A 237 5.57 8.58 -10.20
C GLY A 237 6.89 8.11 -10.81
N GLY A 238 7.16 6.81 -10.82
CA GLY A 238 8.40 6.25 -11.38
C GLY A 238 8.45 6.39 -12.90
N GLY A 239 9.56 6.93 -13.43
CA GLY A 239 9.72 7.18 -14.86
C GLY A 239 8.90 8.36 -15.39
N ILE A 240 8.36 9.21 -14.52
CA ILE A 240 7.67 10.45 -14.81
C ILE A 240 8.46 11.59 -14.15
N ARG A 241 8.91 12.58 -14.90
CA ARG A 241 9.80 13.65 -14.44
C ARG A 241 9.25 14.41 -13.22
N HIS A 242 7.98 14.79 -13.29
CA HIS A 242 7.28 15.47 -12.21
C HIS A 242 6.34 14.54 -11.43
N GLY A 243 6.52 13.22 -11.60
CA GLY A 243 5.77 12.22 -10.86
C GLY A 243 6.18 12.21 -9.38
N MET A 244 5.19 12.16 -8.50
CA MET A 244 5.41 12.06 -7.07
C MET A 244 4.32 11.20 -6.42
N ARG A 245 4.58 10.81 -5.18
CA ARG A 245 3.57 10.13 -4.36
C ARG A 245 2.52 11.11 -3.88
N ALA A 246 1.35 10.59 -3.50
CA ALA A 246 0.31 11.34 -2.84
C ALA A 246 0.84 11.92 -1.51
N ALA A 247 1.15 13.22 -1.53
CA ALA A 247 1.67 14.00 -0.40
C ALA A 247 1.30 15.47 -0.62
N ALA A 248 1.46 16.30 0.39
CA ALA A 248 1.19 17.74 0.31
C ALA A 248 1.84 18.40 -0.92
N GLY A 249 1.02 19.00 -1.78
CA GLY A 249 1.43 19.62 -3.04
C GLY A 249 1.44 18.67 -4.26
N ALA A 250 1.08 17.41 -4.11
CA ALA A 250 0.85 16.55 -5.27
C ALA A 250 -0.47 16.92 -5.95
N ILE A 251 -0.44 17.12 -7.26
CA ILE A 251 -1.65 17.30 -8.07
C ILE A 251 -2.40 15.96 -8.07
N GLU A 252 -3.61 15.93 -7.52
CA GLU A 252 -4.45 14.74 -7.40
C GLU A 252 -5.64 14.73 -8.37
N LYS A 253 -6.07 15.91 -8.83
CA LYS A 253 -7.16 16.07 -9.79
C LYS A 253 -6.82 17.11 -10.83
N VAL A 254 -7.17 16.83 -12.09
CA VAL A 254 -6.97 17.72 -13.23
C VAL A 254 -8.25 17.78 -14.04
N GLU A 255 -8.71 18.98 -14.33
CA GLU A 255 -9.80 19.26 -15.26
C GLU A 255 -9.25 20.00 -16.48
N ILE A 256 -9.65 19.58 -17.66
CA ILE A 256 -9.19 20.16 -18.94
C ILE A 256 -10.33 20.96 -19.56
N ASP A 257 -10.05 22.21 -19.85
CA ASP A 257 -10.96 23.04 -20.66
C ASP A 257 -10.98 22.51 -22.11
N PRO A 258 -12.15 22.09 -22.62
CA PRO A 258 -12.24 21.45 -23.93
C PRO A 258 -11.87 22.38 -25.10
N GLU A 259 -12.04 23.70 -24.96
CA GLU A 259 -11.80 24.67 -26.03
C GLU A 259 -10.35 25.12 -26.06
N THR A 260 -9.79 25.47 -24.90
CA THR A 260 -8.44 26.04 -24.79
C THR A 260 -7.35 24.99 -24.52
N GLY A 261 -7.73 23.81 -24.04
CA GLY A 261 -6.82 22.78 -23.60
C GLY A 261 -6.03 23.14 -22.34
N LEU A 262 -6.46 24.15 -21.57
CA LEU A 262 -5.80 24.53 -20.33
C LEU A 262 -6.26 23.65 -19.17
N ALA A 263 -5.32 23.32 -18.28
CA ALA A 263 -5.61 22.58 -17.06
C ALA A 263 -5.97 23.47 -15.89
N THR A 264 -6.93 23.00 -15.09
CA THR A 264 -7.14 23.43 -13.71
C THR A 264 -6.86 22.25 -12.82
N CYS A 265 -6.07 22.41 -11.75
CA CYS A 265 -5.64 21.31 -10.89
C CYS A 265 -5.93 21.58 -9.43
N GLU A 266 -6.26 20.51 -8.71
CA GLU A 266 -6.37 20.45 -7.26
C GLU A 266 -5.18 19.70 -6.70
N THR A 267 -4.63 20.18 -5.57
CA THR A 267 -3.49 19.55 -4.90
C THR A 267 -3.87 19.06 -3.52
N ILE A 268 -3.24 17.97 -3.08
CA ILE A 268 -3.37 17.48 -1.70
C ILE A 268 -2.98 18.60 -0.74
N ASP A 269 -3.82 18.80 0.30
CA ASP A 269 -3.71 19.86 1.31
C ASP A 269 -3.80 21.29 0.75
N ASN A 270 -4.28 21.48 -0.46
CA ASN A 270 -4.43 22.77 -1.12
C ASN A 270 -3.15 23.64 -1.10
N THR A 271 -1.99 22.99 -1.18
CA THR A 271 -0.68 23.67 -1.21
C THR A 271 -0.19 23.87 -2.65
N SER A 272 0.85 24.66 -2.84
CA SER A 272 1.43 24.91 -4.17
C SER A 272 1.84 23.61 -4.85
N PRO A 273 1.54 23.43 -6.16
CA PRO A 273 1.90 22.23 -6.91
C PRO A 273 3.41 21.97 -6.90
N LYS A 274 3.79 20.74 -6.56
CA LYS A 274 5.18 20.25 -6.57
C LYS A 274 5.42 19.15 -7.60
N GLY A 275 4.36 18.44 -7.99
CA GLY A 275 4.38 17.35 -8.94
C GLY A 275 2.97 16.76 -9.09
N ILE A 276 2.86 15.61 -9.74
CA ILE A 276 1.60 14.94 -10.00
C ILE A 276 1.63 13.51 -9.45
N CYS A 277 0.60 13.12 -8.70
CA CYS A 277 0.47 11.74 -8.20
C CYS A 277 -0.38 10.86 -9.14
N GLY A 278 -0.52 9.58 -8.81
CA GLY A 278 -1.21 8.60 -9.65
C GLY A 278 -2.64 8.99 -10.01
N SER A 279 -3.42 9.48 -9.06
CA SER A 279 -4.80 9.97 -9.30
C SER A 279 -4.81 11.16 -10.25
N GLY A 280 -3.89 12.11 -10.06
CA GLY A 280 -3.71 13.24 -10.95
C GLY A 280 -3.36 12.83 -12.38
N MET A 281 -2.48 11.83 -12.55
CA MET A 281 -2.13 11.29 -13.87
C MET A 281 -3.33 10.66 -14.58
N ILE A 282 -4.12 9.88 -13.84
CA ILE A 282 -5.35 9.26 -14.38
C ILE A 282 -6.34 10.34 -14.79
N SER A 283 -6.59 11.33 -13.92
CA SER A 283 -7.48 12.44 -14.16
C SER A 283 -7.05 13.28 -15.38
N LEU A 284 -5.74 13.60 -15.46
CA LEU A 284 -5.14 14.32 -16.59
C LEU A 284 -5.37 13.60 -17.93
N LEU A 285 -5.00 12.33 -18.01
CA LEU A 285 -5.14 11.57 -19.26
C LEU A 285 -6.60 11.39 -19.65
N ALA A 286 -7.49 11.14 -18.70
CA ALA A 286 -8.93 11.04 -18.93
C ALA A 286 -9.50 12.38 -19.45
N GLY A 287 -9.09 13.50 -18.87
CA GLY A 287 -9.47 14.85 -19.30
C GLY A 287 -9.00 15.16 -20.72
N LEU A 288 -7.73 14.90 -21.02
CA LEU A 288 -7.14 15.14 -22.35
C LEU A 288 -7.79 14.26 -23.44
N LEU A 289 -8.07 12.98 -23.12
CA LEU A 289 -8.76 12.08 -24.06
C LEU A 289 -10.21 12.54 -24.31
N LYS A 290 -10.97 12.83 -23.28
CA LYS A 290 -12.39 13.26 -23.40
C LYS A 290 -12.53 14.56 -24.18
N SER A 291 -11.58 15.49 -24.04
CA SER A 291 -11.60 16.79 -24.71
C SER A 291 -10.94 16.79 -26.09
N GLY A 292 -10.39 15.65 -26.55
CA GLY A 292 -9.76 15.50 -27.86
C GLY A 292 -8.37 16.18 -27.98
N TRP A 293 -7.72 16.46 -26.84
CA TRP A 293 -6.36 16.99 -26.78
C TRP A 293 -5.30 15.87 -26.76
N LEU A 294 -5.73 14.63 -26.55
CA LEU A 294 -4.91 13.41 -26.59
C LEU A 294 -5.67 12.37 -27.42
N ASP A 295 -4.98 11.64 -28.29
CA ASP A 295 -5.54 10.52 -29.01
C ASP A 295 -5.38 9.18 -28.25
N SER A 296 -5.98 8.12 -28.79
CA SER A 296 -5.91 6.77 -28.20
C SER A 296 -4.50 6.16 -28.23
N ALA A 297 -3.60 6.68 -29.04
CA ALA A 297 -2.19 6.28 -29.12
C ALA A 297 -1.29 7.08 -28.16
N GLY A 298 -1.87 8.01 -27.39
CA GLY A 298 -1.12 8.84 -26.44
C GLY A 298 -0.38 10.00 -27.10
N LYS A 299 -0.84 10.46 -28.28
CA LYS A 299 -0.28 11.61 -28.98
C LYS A 299 -1.11 12.86 -28.71
N LEU A 300 -0.41 13.94 -28.37
CA LEU A 300 -1.02 15.25 -28.15
C LEU A 300 -1.48 15.88 -29.48
N ASN A 301 -2.64 16.50 -29.47
CA ASN A 301 -3.18 17.15 -30.64
C ASN A 301 -2.45 18.47 -30.89
N ARG A 302 -1.51 18.45 -31.83
CA ARG A 302 -0.64 19.58 -32.19
C ARG A 302 -1.29 20.54 -33.19
N GLU A 303 -2.43 20.17 -33.78
CA GLU A 303 -3.14 20.97 -34.78
C GLU A 303 -4.02 22.04 -34.13
N ARG A 304 -4.46 21.79 -32.89
CA ARG A 304 -5.26 22.75 -32.13
C ARG A 304 -4.35 23.75 -31.39
N PRO A 305 -4.61 25.04 -31.53
CA PRO A 305 -3.80 26.06 -30.85
C PRO A 305 -4.04 26.01 -29.33
N SER A 306 -3.00 25.76 -28.55
CA SER A 306 -3.01 25.84 -27.08
C SER A 306 -1.63 26.21 -26.57
N THR A 307 -1.58 27.05 -25.53
CA THR A 307 -0.33 27.36 -24.82
C THR A 307 0.10 26.26 -23.86
N ALA A 308 -0.76 25.25 -23.64
CA ALA A 308 -0.46 24.10 -22.80
C ALA A 308 0.36 23.04 -23.56
N ILE A 309 0.29 23.00 -24.89
CA ILE A 309 1.07 22.05 -25.72
C ILE A 309 2.35 22.72 -26.17
N ILE A 310 3.47 22.15 -25.76
CA ILE A 310 4.82 22.58 -26.11
C ILE A 310 5.39 21.56 -27.10
N VAL A 311 5.86 22.02 -28.25
CA VAL A 311 6.46 21.18 -29.29
C VAL A 311 7.93 21.55 -29.47
N GLU A 312 8.83 20.59 -29.19
CA GLU A 312 10.27 20.73 -29.37
C GLU A 312 10.77 19.68 -30.36
N GLY A 313 10.91 20.07 -31.62
CA GLY A 313 11.27 19.17 -32.70
C GLY A 313 10.21 18.07 -32.93
N ARG A 314 10.56 16.82 -32.62
CA ARG A 314 9.65 15.66 -32.76
C ARG A 314 8.90 15.33 -31.47
N GLN A 315 9.29 15.93 -30.34
CA GLN A 315 8.69 15.67 -29.04
C GLN A 315 7.63 16.71 -28.73
N ALA A 316 6.59 16.32 -28.01
CA ALA A 316 5.62 17.20 -27.44
C ALA A 316 5.45 16.91 -25.95
N SER A 317 5.17 17.97 -25.19
CA SER A 317 4.80 17.90 -23.79
C SER A 317 3.53 18.72 -23.53
N TYR A 318 2.83 18.33 -22.49
CA TYR A 318 1.65 19.05 -22.00
C TYR A 318 2.00 19.71 -20.68
N ARG A 319 1.81 21.02 -20.60
CA ARG A 319 2.02 21.84 -19.41
C ARG A 319 0.77 21.85 -18.55
N ILE A 320 0.90 21.38 -17.32
CA ILE A 320 -0.21 21.27 -16.36
C ILE A 320 -0.37 22.57 -15.57
N THR A 321 0.73 23.21 -15.16
CA THR A 321 0.70 24.48 -14.42
C THR A 321 0.67 25.68 -15.35
N LYS A 322 -0.05 26.74 -14.94
CA LYS A 322 -0.14 28.00 -15.73
C LYS A 322 1.25 28.67 -15.84
N PRO A 323 1.56 29.27 -17.01
CA PRO A 323 2.75 30.10 -17.14
C PRO A 323 2.65 31.30 -16.18
N GLY A 324 3.69 31.53 -15.39
CA GLY A 324 3.78 32.71 -14.51
C GLY A 324 3.63 32.44 -13.01
N ASP A 325 3.28 31.25 -12.60
CA ASP A 325 3.38 30.85 -11.19
C ASP A 325 4.85 30.73 -10.80
N LYS A 326 5.20 31.14 -9.57
CA LYS A 326 6.55 31.08 -9.01
C LYS A 326 7.07 29.65 -8.77
N SER A 327 6.26 28.63 -9.06
CA SER A 327 6.62 27.22 -9.05
C SER A 327 7.23 26.81 -10.40
N GLU A 328 8.11 25.81 -10.40
CA GLU A 328 8.56 25.18 -11.64
C GLU A 328 7.37 24.68 -12.45
N SER A 329 7.46 24.85 -13.79
CA SER A 329 6.44 24.33 -14.71
C SER A 329 6.34 22.82 -14.58
N ILE A 330 5.16 22.31 -14.22
CA ILE A 330 4.90 20.88 -14.19
C ILE A 330 4.39 20.47 -15.57
N GLU A 331 5.14 19.58 -16.20
CA GLU A 331 4.89 19.13 -17.57
C GLU A 331 4.92 17.60 -17.65
N ILE A 332 4.23 17.04 -18.62
CA ILE A 332 4.29 15.62 -18.96
C ILE A 332 4.55 15.47 -20.45
N THR A 333 5.52 14.64 -20.80
CA THR A 333 5.89 14.35 -22.20
C THR A 333 5.07 13.19 -22.77
N GLU A 334 4.98 13.11 -24.11
CA GLU A 334 4.35 11.96 -24.79
C GLU A 334 5.00 10.62 -24.41
N ALA A 335 6.32 10.60 -24.14
CA ALA A 335 7.01 9.39 -23.70
C ALA A 335 6.57 8.95 -22.29
N GLU A 336 6.34 9.89 -21.39
CA GLU A 336 5.82 9.62 -20.04
C GLU A 336 4.35 9.20 -20.09
N ILE A 337 3.55 9.82 -20.95
CA ILE A 337 2.16 9.38 -21.24
C ILE A 337 2.16 7.93 -21.73
N GLU A 338 3.06 7.55 -22.63
CA GLU A 338 3.19 6.17 -23.11
C GLU A 338 3.52 5.19 -21.97
N ASN A 339 4.36 5.58 -20.99
CA ASN A 339 4.64 4.74 -19.84
C ASN A 339 3.39 4.49 -18.98
N ILE A 340 2.55 5.51 -18.77
CA ILE A 340 1.28 5.38 -18.04
C ILE A 340 0.30 4.49 -18.82
N LEU A 341 0.20 4.67 -20.14
CA LEU A 341 -0.67 3.85 -20.99
C LEU A 341 -0.21 2.38 -21.01
N ARG A 342 1.09 2.10 -20.97
CA ARG A 342 1.62 0.72 -20.84
C ARG A 342 1.23 0.09 -19.52
N ALA A 343 1.35 0.82 -18.41
CA ALA A 343 0.92 0.35 -17.09
C ALA A 343 -0.59 0.02 -17.08
N LYS A 344 -1.42 0.93 -17.61
CA LYS A 344 -2.86 0.69 -17.78
C LYS A 344 -3.15 -0.53 -18.63
N ALA A 345 -2.44 -0.69 -19.76
CA ALA A 345 -2.64 -1.81 -20.68
C ALA A 345 -2.27 -3.16 -20.04
N ALA A 346 -1.22 -3.20 -19.21
CA ALA A 346 -0.84 -4.40 -18.47
C ALA A 346 -1.95 -4.85 -17.52
N ILE A 347 -2.49 -3.93 -16.70
CA ILE A 347 -3.60 -4.20 -15.79
C ILE A 347 -4.85 -4.64 -16.56
N PHE A 348 -5.22 -3.91 -17.61
CA PHE A 348 -6.40 -4.25 -18.43
C PHE A 348 -6.28 -5.63 -19.08
N SER A 349 -5.09 -5.99 -19.58
CA SER A 349 -4.85 -7.30 -20.16
C SER A 349 -4.97 -8.42 -19.12
N ALA A 350 -4.45 -8.20 -17.92
CA ALA A 350 -4.59 -9.15 -16.81
C ALA A 350 -6.07 -9.33 -16.42
N CYS A 351 -6.83 -8.23 -16.25
CA CYS A 351 -8.27 -8.29 -16.00
C CYS A 351 -9.02 -9.08 -17.08
N SER A 352 -8.72 -8.81 -18.36
CA SER A 352 -9.35 -9.49 -19.50
C SER A 352 -9.03 -10.99 -19.54
N LEU A 353 -7.80 -11.37 -19.18
CA LEU A 353 -7.42 -12.78 -19.11
C LEU A 353 -8.11 -13.50 -17.95
N MET A 354 -8.20 -12.87 -16.79
CA MET A 354 -8.89 -13.44 -15.62
C MET A 354 -10.37 -13.69 -15.92
N LEU A 355 -11.06 -12.70 -16.51
CA LEU A 355 -12.46 -12.84 -16.90
C LEU A 355 -12.64 -14.02 -17.86
N LYS A 356 -11.80 -14.13 -18.87
CA LYS A 356 -11.83 -15.26 -19.83
C LYS A 356 -11.60 -16.62 -19.18
N GLN A 357 -10.79 -16.71 -18.13
CA GLN A 357 -10.55 -17.98 -17.43
C GLN A 357 -11.78 -18.50 -16.70
N VAL A 358 -12.68 -17.61 -16.34
CA VAL A 358 -13.94 -17.95 -15.63
C VAL A 358 -15.18 -17.78 -16.52
N ASP A 359 -14.98 -17.68 -17.84
CA ASP A 359 -16.04 -17.52 -18.87
C ASP A 359 -16.95 -16.30 -18.62
N LEU A 360 -16.39 -15.20 -18.09
CA LEU A 360 -17.07 -13.93 -17.84
C LEU A 360 -16.55 -12.81 -18.76
N ASP A 361 -17.33 -11.72 -18.83
CA ASP A 361 -17.00 -10.49 -19.53
C ASP A 361 -17.10 -9.28 -18.57
N PHE A 362 -16.52 -8.12 -18.93
CA PHE A 362 -16.60 -6.89 -18.14
C PHE A 362 -18.02 -6.45 -17.81
N LYS A 363 -18.99 -6.76 -18.65
CA LYS A 363 -20.42 -6.46 -18.42
C LYS A 363 -21.04 -7.27 -17.28
N ASP A 364 -20.43 -8.40 -16.91
CA ASP A 364 -20.92 -9.30 -15.87
C ASP A 364 -20.43 -8.86 -14.47
N LEU A 365 -19.60 -7.82 -14.40
CA LEU A 365 -19.13 -7.25 -13.15
C LEU A 365 -20.17 -6.36 -12.52
N GLY A 366 -20.53 -6.65 -11.27
CA GLY A 366 -21.40 -5.82 -10.44
C GLY A 366 -20.64 -4.72 -9.69
N CYS A 367 -19.39 -4.99 -9.29
CA CYS A 367 -18.62 -4.09 -8.45
C CYS A 367 -17.12 -4.13 -8.78
N ILE A 368 -16.43 -3.00 -8.52
CA ILE A 368 -14.96 -2.90 -8.56
C ILE A 368 -14.50 -2.24 -7.26
N TYR A 369 -13.75 -2.97 -6.45
CA TYR A 369 -13.02 -2.43 -5.31
C TYR A 369 -11.61 -2.07 -5.76
N LYS A 370 -11.20 -0.84 -5.49
CA LYS A 370 -9.88 -0.35 -5.82
C LYS A 370 -9.17 0.11 -4.56
N ILE A 371 -7.98 -0.40 -4.35
CA ILE A 371 -7.06 0.07 -3.31
C ILE A 371 -5.73 0.48 -3.94
N GLY A 372 -4.79 0.90 -3.12
CA GLY A 372 -3.51 1.43 -3.57
C GLY A 372 -3.51 2.95 -3.70
N ARG A 373 -2.39 3.51 -4.14
CA ARG A 373 -2.13 4.96 -4.08
C ARG A 373 -2.77 5.80 -5.18
N ALA A 374 -3.61 5.23 -5.98
CA ALA A 374 -4.35 5.95 -7.01
C ALA A 374 -5.78 6.31 -6.53
N HIS A 375 -5.87 6.88 -5.35
CA HIS A 375 -7.13 7.39 -4.79
C HIS A 375 -7.49 8.74 -5.34
#